data_425bbb799d08b65c607db9b333e3fa9c
#
_entry.id   425bbb799d08b65c607db9b333e3fa9c
#
_cell.length_a   1.000
_cell.length_b   1.000
_cell.length_c   1.000
_cell.angle_alpha   90.00
_cell.angle_beta   90.00
_cell.angle_gamma   90.00
#
_symmetry.space_group_name_H-M   'P 1'
#
loop_
_entity.id
_entity.type
_entity.pdbx_description
1 polymer ?
#
loop_
_entity_poly.entity_id
_entity_poly.type
_entity_poly.pdbx_seq_one_letter_code
_entity_poly.pdbx_strand_id
1 'polypeptide(L)'
;YIFGGLFGALFFILAFNAFPVFEDMKGHAFALGSSASVLSILIAAATYRPDYTLNLFLLGQVKMKWVAIVFVVIDFLSITKGNSGGHIAHLGGALWGFLYAFMLKSDFDIYKIFKKKAKIRVKTVNSENYHRRPKTDEQYNAERAQEQEDVDRILEKIAKNGYSSLSDKEKEFLFRQSKK
;
A
#
# COMPACT_ATOMS: atom_id res chain seq x y z
N TYR A 1 6.92 9.90 0.00
CA TYR A 1 6.47 11.14 -0.63
C TYR A 1 6.30 12.26 0.40
N ILE A 2 5.35 12.16 1.33
CA ILE A 2 5.04 13.20 2.33
C ILE A 2 6.26 13.60 3.15
N PHE A 3 6.98 12.65 3.71
CA PHE A 3 8.18 12.91 4.49
C PHE A 3 9.28 13.60 3.68
N GLY A 4 9.43 13.28 2.38
CA GLY A 4 10.38 13.96 1.50
C GLY A 4 10.06 15.46 1.38
N GLY A 5 8.78 15.81 1.23
CA GLY A 5 8.34 17.20 1.22
C GLY A 5 8.53 17.91 2.56
N LEU A 6 8.20 17.23 3.68
CA LEU A 6 8.40 17.78 5.03
C LEU A 6 9.87 18.02 5.33
N PHE A 7 10.77 17.11 4.95
CA PHE A 7 12.21 17.31 5.09
C PHE A 7 12.72 18.43 4.19
N GLY A 8 12.20 18.56 2.98
CA GLY A 8 12.48 19.70 2.11
C GLY A 8 12.09 21.02 2.77
N ALA A 9 10.89 21.12 3.32
CA ALA A 9 10.42 22.30 4.03
C ALA A 9 11.27 22.59 5.28
N LEU A 10 11.62 21.58 6.05
CA LEU A 10 12.50 21.70 7.22
C LEU A 10 13.87 22.25 6.83
N PHE A 11 14.48 21.71 5.77
CA PHE A 11 15.77 22.18 5.26
C PHE A 11 15.72 23.62 4.80
N PHE A 12 14.65 24.00 4.10
CA PHE A 12 14.42 25.39 3.71
C PHE A 12 14.39 26.31 4.92
N ILE A 13 13.56 25.99 5.93
CA ILE A 13 13.43 26.81 7.15
C ILE A 13 14.77 26.89 7.89
N LEU A 14 15.47 25.77 8.06
CA LEU A 14 16.76 25.75 8.77
C LEU A 14 17.83 26.56 8.03
N ALA A 15 17.96 26.39 6.71
CA ALA A 15 18.96 27.08 5.92
C ALA A 15 18.75 28.59 5.94
N PHE A 16 17.53 29.05 5.74
CA PHE A 16 17.22 30.48 5.72
C PHE A 16 17.30 31.15 7.11
N ASN A 17 17.25 30.39 8.19
CA ASN A 17 17.42 30.94 9.54
C ASN A 17 18.85 30.77 10.09
N ALA A 18 19.59 29.75 9.65
CA ALA A 18 20.92 29.45 10.17
C ALA A 18 22.05 30.17 9.40
N PHE A 19 21.86 30.43 8.11
CA PHE A 19 22.90 30.98 7.25
C PHE A 19 22.66 32.46 6.93
N PRO A 20 23.54 33.39 7.38
CA PRO A 20 23.39 34.84 7.10
C PRO A 20 23.35 35.18 5.61
N VAL A 21 23.96 34.36 4.75
CA VAL A 21 23.98 34.56 3.29
C VAL A 21 22.58 34.62 2.68
N PHE A 22 21.57 34.08 3.34
CA PHE A 22 20.18 34.08 2.88
C PHE A 22 19.31 35.19 3.50
N GLU A 23 19.91 36.06 4.33
CA GLU A 23 19.15 37.07 5.08
C GLU A 23 18.41 38.06 4.19
N ASP A 24 19.06 38.55 3.16
CA ASP A 24 18.46 39.46 2.18
C ASP A 24 17.40 38.81 1.31
N MET A 25 17.42 37.48 1.22
CA MET A 25 16.47 36.72 0.41
C MET A 25 15.23 36.24 1.19
N LYS A 26 15.23 36.31 2.53
CA LYS A 26 14.15 35.78 3.40
C LYS A 26 12.75 36.31 3.02
N GLY A 27 12.66 37.59 2.66
CA GLY A 27 11.38 38.22 2.32
C GLY A 27 10.79 37.78 0.96
N HIS A 28 11.60 37.20 0.10
CA HIS A 28 11.21 36.83 -1.28
C HIS A 28 11.43 35.36 -1.61
N ALA A 29 11.99 34.58 -0.68
CA ALA A 29 12.24 33.17 -0.88
C ALA A 29 10.99 32.35 -0.59
N PHE A 30 10.63 31.51 -1.53
CA PHE A 30 9.55 30.55 -1.37
C PHE A 30 9.95 29.20 -1.93
N ALA A 31 9.46 28.17 -1.28
CA ALA A 31 9.56 26.80 -1.77
C ALA A 31 8.16 26.34 -2.18
N LEU A 32 7.92 26.31 -3.49
CA LEU A 32 6.63 25.94 -4.05
C LEU A 32 6.71 24.58 -4.72
N GLY A 33 5.64 23.80 -4.55
CA GLY A 33 5.44 22.55 -5.25
C GLY A 33 5.95 21.31 -4.54
N SER A 34 5.58 20.17 -5.11
CA SER A 34 5.90 18.85 -4.58
C SER A 34 7.24 18.30 -5.08
N SER A 35 8.05 19.12 -5.75
CA SER A 35 9.29 18.70 -6.41
C SER A 35 10.32 18.10 -5.46
N ALA A 36 10.43 18.61 -4.22
CA ALA A 36 11.27 18.02 -3.19
C ALA A 36 10.84 16.58 -2.82
N SER A 37 9.53 16.35 -2.79
CA SER A 37 8.98 15.01 -2.57
C SER A 37 9.27 14.06 -3.72
N VAL A 38 9.18 14.54 -4.95
CA VAL A 38 9.48 13.76 -6.16
C VAL A 38 10.97 13.42 -6.22
N LEU A 39 11.83 14.40 -5.95
CA LEU A 39 13.27 14.19 -5.90
C LEU A 39 13.65 13.21 -4.78
N SER A 40 13.00 13.26 -3.64
CA SER A 40 13.17 12.29 -2.55
C SER A 40 12.91 10.86 -3.03
N ILE A 41 11.85 10.63 -3.82
CA ILE A 41 11.56 9.30 -4.38
C ILE A 41 12.64 8.89 -5.38
N LEU A 42 13.06 9.79 -6.27
CA LEU A 42 14.11 9.53 -7.24
C LEU A 42 15.42 9.10 -6.55
N ILE A 43 15.84 9.85 -5.54
CA ILE A 43 17.07 9.55 -4.79
C ILE A 43 16.93 8.24 -3.99
N ALA A 44 15.76 7.99 -3.39
CA ALA A 44 15.50 6.73 -2.70
C ALA A 44 15.60 5.53 -3.66
N ALA A 45 14.99 5.62 -4.83
CA ALA A 45 15.05 4.58 -5.86
C ALA A 45 16.49 4.37 -6.37
N ALA A 46 17.23 5.46 -6.64
CA ALA A 46 18.62 5.41 -7.08
C ALA A 46 19.55 4.82 -6.02
N THR A 47 19.30 5.09 -4.74
CA THR A 47 20.05 4.51 -3.62
C THR A 47 19.74 3.04 -3.45
N TYR A 48 18.47 2.65 -3.60
CA TYR A 48 18.03 1.27 -3.44
C TYR A 48 18.49 0.37 -4.59
N ARG A 49 18.36 0.84 -5.85
CA ARG A 49 18.74 0.13 -7.08
C ARG A 49 19.62 1.02 -7.99
N PRO A 50 20.89 1.26 -7.64
CA PRO A 50 21.75 2.22 -8.36
C PRO A 50 22.03 1.85 -9.81
N ASP A 51 22.05 0.57 -10.13
CA ASP A 51 22.37 0.07 -11.48
C ASP A 51 21.12 -0.16 -12.35
N TYR A 52 19.92 0.21 -11.83
CA TYR A 52 18.73 0.18 -12.66
C TYR A 52 18.86 1.15 -13.84
N THR A 53 18.61 0.66 -15.05
CA THR A 53 18.76 1.43 -16.29
C THR A 53 17.43 2.05 -16.71
N LEU A 54 17.46 3.34 -17.00
CA LEU A 54 16.36 4.09 -17.60
C LEU A 54 16.68 4.34 -19.07
N ASN A 55 15.72 4.08 -19.95
CA ASN A 55 15.83 4.44 -21.36
C ASN A 55 15.37 5.87 -21.55
N LEU A 56 16.32 6.80 -21.65
CA LEU A 56 16.04 8.20 -21.91
C LEU A 56 16.06 8.46 -23.42
N PHE A 57 15.03 9.15 -23.91
CA PHE A 57 14.79 9.35 -25.35
C PHE A 57 16.02 9.90 -26.12
N LEU A 58 16.80 10.81 -25.53
CA LEU A 58 17.96 11.44 -26.17
C LEU A 58 19.29 10.85 -25.73
N LEU A 59 19.36 10.25 -24.55
CA LEU A 59 20.62 9.80 -23.91
C LEU A 59 20.79 8.27 -23.93
N GLY A 60 19.77 7.55 -24.42
CA GLY A 60 19.79 6.10 -24.42
C GLY A 60 19.67 5.51 -23.00
N GLN A 61 20.42 4.44 -22.74
CA GLN A 61 20.38 3.74 -21.46
C GLN A 61 21.29 4.42 -20.43
N VAL A 62 20.68 5.00 -19.39
CA VAL A 62 21.39 5.68 -18.31
C VAL A 62 21.05 5.01 -16.99
N LYS A 63 22.06 4.72 -16.16
CA LYS A 63 21.85 4.17 -14.83
C LYS A 63 21.24 5.22 -13.91
N MET A 64 20.28 4.80 -13.09
CA MET A 64 19.51 5.68 -12.19
C MET A 64 20.40 6.50 -11.23
N LYS A 65 21.51 5.93 -10.77
CA LYS A 65 22.50 6.64 -9.94
C LYS A 65 23.03 7.91 -10.60
N TRP A 66 23.30 7.89 -11.91
CA TRP A 66 23.81 9.05 -12.62
C TRP A 66 22.75 10.14 -12.77
N VAL A 67 21.50 9.73 -13.04
CA VAL A 67 20.37 10.67 -13.07
C VAL A 67 20.22 11.36 -11.71
N ALA A 68 20.25 10.61 -10.63
CA ALA A 68 20.17 11.14 -9.26
C ALA A 68 21.31 12.12 -8.94
N ILE A 69 22.55 11.76 -9.27
CA ILE A 69 23.73 12.61 -9.05
C ILE A 69 23.59 13.93 -9.83
N VAL A 70 23.18 13.87 -11.09
CA VAL A 70 23.01 15.06 -11.92
C VAL A 70 22.00 16.02 -11.31
N PHE A 71 20.84 15.53 -10.86
CA PHE A 71 19.83 16.37 -10.21
C PHE A 71 20.37 17.04 -8.94
N VAL A 72 21.04 16.29 -8.06
CA VAL A 72 21.62 16.85 -6.82
C VAL A 72 22.69 17.88 -7.13
N VAL A 73 23.55 17.65 -8.12
CA VAL A 73 24.59 18.59 -8.52
C VAL A 73 23.98 19.86 -9.12
N ILE A 74 22.98 19.73 -9.96
CA ILE A 74 22.28 20.89 -10.54
C ILE A 74 21.64 21.73 -9.42
N ASP A 75 20.91 21.09 -8.49
CA ASP A 75 20.29 21.80 -7.38
C ASP A 75 21.34 22.53 -6.51
N PHE A 76 22.46 21.85 -6.19
CA PHE A 76 23.53 22.45 -5.40
C PHE A 76 24.16 23.67 -6.09
N LEU A 77 24.47 23.57 -7.39
CA LEU A 77 25.05 24.67 -8.17
C LEU A 77 24.06 25.82 -8.42
N SER A 78 22.77 25.56 -8.32
CA SER A 78 21.71 26.54 -8.57
C SER A 78 21.23 27.27 -7.33
N ILE A 79 21.75 26.94 -6.14
CA ILE A 79 21.36 27.59 -4.88
C ILE A 79 21.45 29.12 -4.95
N THR A 80 22.47 29.64 -5.63
CA THR A 80 22.71 31.11 -5.76
C THR A 80 21.98 31.73 -6.95
N LYS A 81 21.24 30.93 -7.75
CA LYS A 81 20.59 31.38 -8.99
C LYS A 81 19.07 31.43 -8.86
N GLY A 82 18.54 32.54 -8.41
CA GLY A 82 17.11 32.86 -8.49
C GLY A 82 16.21 32.17 -7.49
N ASN A 83 15.99 30.83 -7.56
CA ASN A 83 15.11 30.09 -6.67
C ASN A 83 15.86 29.30 -5.59
N SER A 84 16.63 29.99 -4.77
CA SER A 84 17.43 29.38 -3.68
C SER A 84 16.59 28.50 -2.75
N GLY A 85 15.38 28.92 -2.43
CA GLY A 85 14.48 28.20 -1.54
C GLY A 85 14.06 26.83 -2.09
N GLY A 86 13.73 26.77 -3.37
CA GLY A 86 13.38 25.54 -4.06
C GLY A 86 14.54 24.55 -4.09
N HIS A 87 15.74 25.01 -4.46
CA HIS A 87 16.94 24.16 -4.54
C HIS A 87 17.35 23.60 -3.16
N ILE A 88 17.26 24.40 -2.10
CA ILE A 88 17.52 23.94 -0.73
C ILE A 88 16.46 22.92 -0.29
N ALA A 89 15.20 23.15 -0.60
CA ALA A 89 14.14 22.18 -0.30
C ALA A 89 14.36 20.86 -1.04
N HIS A 90 14.83 20.90 -2.30
CA HIS A 90 15.19 19.68 -3.06
C HIS A 90 16.31 18.90 -2.38
N LEU A 91 17.37 19.57 -1.92
CA LEU A 91 18.47 18.91 -1.21
C LEU A 91 17.98 18.27 0.10
N GLY A 92 17.06 18.89 0.82
CA GLY A 92 16.42 18.31 2.00
C GLY A 92 15.61 17.05 1.65
N GLY A 93 14.83 17.12 0.58
CA GLY A 93 14.10 15.95 0.04
C GLY A 93 15.03 14.82 -0.40
N ALA A 94 16.14 15.18 -1.09
CA ALA A 94 17.16 14.24 -1.54
C ALA A 94 17.82 13.51 -0.36
N LEU A 95 18.17 14.25 0.68
CA LEU A 95 18.75 13.69 1.91
C LEU A 95 17.79 12.70 2.58
N TRP A 96 16.50 13.05 2.70
CA TRP A 96 15.52 12.12 3.23
C TRP A 96 15.42 10.85 2.38
N GLY A 97 15.35 10.98 1.06
CA GLY A 97 15.27 9.85 0.14
C GLY A 97 16.46 8.90 0.28
N PHE A 98 17.68 9.49 0.40
CA PHE A 98 18.90 8.72 0.64
C PHE A 98 18.86 7.97 1.98
N LEU A 99 18.55 8.67 3.08
CA LEU A 99 18.50 8.08 4.42
C LEU A 99 17.43 6.96 4.50
N TYR A 100 16.26 7.21 3.95
CA TYR A 100 15.18 6.23 3.91
C TYR A 100 15.61 4.94 3.19
N ALA A 101 16.18 5.06 1.99
CA ALA A 101 16.64 3.90 1.23
C ALA A 101 17.82 3.18 1.90
N PHE A 102 18.71 3.92 2.55
CA PHE A 102 19.81 3.35 3.34
C PHE A 102 19.29 2.55 4.54
N MET A 103 18.30 3.09 5.24
CA MET A 103 17.63 2.40 6.37
C MET A 103 16.92 1.11 5.89
N LEU A 104 16.27 1.16 4.74
CA LEU A 104 15.63 -0.04 4.16
C LEU A 104 16.66 -1.14 3.83
N LYS A 105 17.85 -0.77 3.36
CA LYS A 105 18.93 -1.73 3.07
C LYS A 105 19.55 -2.34 4.33
N SER A 106 19.55 -1.62 5.42
CA SER A 106 20.12 -2.07 6.71
C SER A 106 19.13 -2.84 7.57
N ASP A 107 18.00 -3.32 7.03
CA ASP A 107 16.91 -3.97 7.76
C ASP A 107 16.28 -3.12 8.89
N PHE A 108 16.64 -1.84 8.94
CA PHE A 108 16.05 -0.88 9.85
C PHE A 108 14.73 -0.37 9.30
N ASP A 109 13.68 -1.09 9.60
CA ASP A 109 12.33 -0.77 9.13
C ASP A 109 11.65 0.23 10.08
N ILE A 110 11.62 1.51 9.66
CA ILE A 110 10.94 2.59 10.40
C ILE A 110 9.47 2.24 10.66
N TYR A 111 8.82 1.48 9.78
CA TYR A 111 7.45 1.04 9.98
C TYR A 111 7.28 0.07 11.15
N LYS A 112 8.35 -0.62 11.57
CA LYS A 112 8.29 -1.46 12.79
C LYS A 112 8.04 -0.63 14.05
N ILE A 113 8.49 0.64 14.06
CA ILE A 113 8.27 1.57 15.17
C ILE A 113 6.78 1.91 15.30
N PHE A 114 6.07 2.03 14.17
CA PHE A 114 4.64 2.37 14.12
C PHE A 114 3.72 1.14 14.09
N LYS A 115 4.25 -0.06 13.85
CA LYS A 115 3.46 -1.29 13.99
C LYS A 115 3.16 -1.52 15.48
N LYS A 116 1.96 -1.11 15.91
CA LYS A 116 1.36 -1.72 17.10
C LYS A 116 1.41 -3.23 16.88
N LYS A 117 2.12 -3.96 17.75
CA LYS A 117 2.09 -5.44 17.75
C LYS A 117 0.61 -5.83 17.84
N ALA A 118 0.01 -6.19 16.72
CA ALA A 118 -1.29 -6.83 16.74
C ALA A 118 -1.09 -8.10 17.58
N LYS A 119 -1.58 -8.09 18.82
CA LYS A 119 -1.69 -9.31 19.60
C LYS A 119 -2.68 -10.18 18.85
N ILE A 120 -2.17 -11.09 18.02
CA ILE A 120 -2.97 -12.19 17.50
C ILE A 120 -3.41 -12.97 18.74
N ARG A 121 -4.61 -12.68 19.25
CA ARG A 121 -5.27 -13.58 20.19
C ARG A 121 -5.65 -14.80 19.37
N VAL A 122 -4.81 -15.80 19.37
CA VAL A 122 -5.19 -17.14 18.95
C VAL A 122 -6.28 -17.55 19.96
N LYS A 123 -7.53 -17.46 19.55
CA LYS A 123 -8.63 -18.05 20.27
C LYS A 123 -8.39 -19.55 20.11
N THR A 124 -7.90 -20.21 21.17
CA THR A 124 -7.88 -21.66 21.22
C THR A 124 -9.33 -22.12 21.07
N VAL A 125 -9.65 -22.57 19.87
CA VAL A 125 -10.92 -23.24 19.63
C VAL A 125 -10.84 -24.54 20.42
N ASN A 126 -11.76 -24.72 21.39
CA ASN A 126 -11.86 -25.93 22.16
C ASN A 126 -11.83 -27.14 21.23
N SER A 127 -10.95 -28.09 21.50
CA SER A 127 -10.69 -29.25 20.65
C SER A 127 -11.88 -30.20 20.47
N GLU A 128 -12.97 -29.99 21.19
CA GLU A 128 -14.21 -30.78 21.06
C GLU A 128 -14.91 -30.62 19.72
N ASN A 129 -14.69 -29.51 18.99
CA ASN A 129 -15.25 -29.29 17.65
C ASN A 129 -14.31 -29.69 16.51
N TYR A 130 -13.11 -30.17 16.79
CA TYR A 130 -12.12 -30.50 15.76
C TYR A 130 -12.35 -31.87 15.08
N HIS A 131 -13.33 -32.67 15.55
CA HIS A 131 -13.63 -33.98 14.97
C HIS A 131 -14.55 -33.96 13.75
N ARG A 132 -15.07 -32.81 13.33
CA ARG A 132 -15.71 -32.71 12.04
C ARG A 132 -14.67 -32.34 10.99
N ARG A 133 -14.10 -33.32 10.32
CA ARG A 133 -13.35 -33.09 9.09
C ARG A 133 -14.19 -32.19 8.17
N PRO A 134 -13.64 -31.11 7.62
CA PRO A 134 -14.37 -30.36 6.60
C PRO A 134 -14.77 -31.35 5.50
N LYS A 135 -16.03 -31.29 5.08
CA LYS A 135 -16.54 -32.10 3.98
C LYS A 135 -15.67 -31.85 2.75
N THR A 136 -15.37 -32.91 2.01
CA THR A 136 -14.73 -32.74 0.70
C THR A 136 -15.71 -32.06 -0.25
N ASP A 137 -15.18 -31.36 -1.28
CA ASP A 137 -16.01 -30.70 -2.29
C ASP A 137 -16.99 -31.69 -2.95
N GLU A 138 -16.57 -32.95 -3.13
CA GLU A 138 -17.43 -34.02 -3.64
C GLU A 138 -18.59 -34.35 -2.69
N GLN A 139 -18.33 -34.45 -1.40
CA GLN A 139 -19.36 -34.69 -0.39
C GLN A 139 -20.35 -33.51 -0.29
N TYR A 140 -19.83 -32.30 -0.38
CA TYR A 140 -20.66 -31.10 -0.37
C TYR A 140 -21.57 -31.03 -1.62
N ASN A 141 -21.00 -31.31 -2.79
CA ASN A 141 -21.77 -31.31 -4.05
C ASN A 141 -22.79 -32.43 -4.09
N ALA A 142 -22.46 -33.63 -3.58
CA ALA A 142 -23.38 -34.74 -3.49
C ALA A 142 -24.59 -34.45 -2.56
N GLU A 143 -24.33 -33.87 -1.39
CA GLU A 143 -25.41 -33.45 -0.47
C GLU A 143 -26.32 -32.40 -1.10
N ARG A 144 -25.73 -31.44 -1.82
CA ARG A 144 -26.50 -30.38 -2.49
C ARG A 144 -27.37 -30.93 -3.62
N ALA A 145 -26.84 -31.89 -4.40
CA ALA A 145 -27.61 -32.56 -5.44
C ALA A 145 -28.80 -33.34 -4.83
N GLN A 146 -28.54 -34.01 -3.72
CA GLN A 146 -29.62 -34.78 -3.03
C GLN A 146 -30.67 -33.85 -2.41
N GLU A 147 -30.27 -32.72 -1.79
CA GLU A 147 -31.22 -31.70 -1.34
C GLU A 147 -32.08 -31.17 -2.48
N GLN A 148 -31.49 -30.97 -3.68
CA GLN A 148 -32.22 -30.49 -4.85
C GLN A 148 -33.23 -31.54 -5.38
N GLU A 149 -32.83 -32.79 -5.46
CA GLU A 149 -33.73 -33.89 -5.84
C GLU A 149 -34.91 -34.02 -4.87
N ASP A 150 -34.69 -33.86 -3.58
CA ASP A 150 -35.76 -33.90 -2.59
C ASP A 150 -36.73 -32.72 -2.75
N VAL A 151 -36.20 -31.50 -3.02
CA VAL A 151 -37.03 -30.33 -3.33
C VAL A 151 -37.86 -30.58 -4.58
N ASP A 152 -37.26 -31.07 -5.68
CA ASP A 152 -37.94 -31.32 -6.95
C ASP A 152 -39.05 -32.38 -6.80
N ARG A 153 -38.79 -33.45 -6.04
CA ARG A 153 -39.79 -34.47 -5.71
C ARG A 153 -40.97 -33.90 -4.96
N ILE A 154 -40.73 -33.02 -3.99
CA ILE A 154 -41.81 -32.38 -3.22
C ILE A 154 -42.59 -31.41 -4.09
N LEU A 155 -41.91 -30.65 -4.97
CA LEU A 155 -42.58 -29.75 -5.92
C LEU A 155 -43.44 -30.50 -6.93
N GLU A 156 -42.96 -31.64 -7.43
CA GLU A 156 -43.75 -32.51 -8.31
C GLU A 156 -45.01 -33.05 -7.60
N LYS A 157 -44.89 -33.42 -6.32
CA LYS A 157 -46.03 -33.88 -5.52
C LYS A 157 -47.05 -32.75 -5.30
N ILE A 158 -46.60 -31.52 -5.12
CA ILE A 158 -47.48 -30.35 -5.05
C ILE A 158 -48.21 -30.13 -6.39
N ALA A 159 -47.48 -30.23 -7.51
CA ALA A 159 -48.05 -30.04 -8.83
C ALA A 159 -49.15 -31.07 -9.17
N LYS A 160 -48.97 -32.31 -8.72
CA LYS A 160 -49.93 -33.40 -8.98
C LYS A 160 -51.10 -33.41 -8.01
N ASN A 161 -50.90 -33.19 -6.72
CA ASN A 161 -51.88 -33.48 -5.68
C ASN A 161 -52.21 -32.26 -4.77
N GLY A 162 -51.63 -31.08 -5.08
CA GLY A 162 -51.79 -29.86 -4.30
C GLY A 162 -50.99 -29.83 -3.00
N TYR A 163 -50.84 -28.65 -2.42
CA TYR A 163 -50.02 -28.40 -1.21
C TYR A 163 -50.54 -29.18 0.01
N SER A 164 -51.83 -29.43 0.10
CA SER A 164 -52.44 -30.18 1.22
C SER A 164 -52.02 -31.66 1.28
N SER A 165 -51.46 -32.19 0.22
CA SER A 165 -50.95 -33.58 0.16
C SER A 165 -49.61 -33.78 0.81
N LEU A 166 -48.93 -32.71 1.22
CA LEU A 166 -47.64 -32.73 1.89
C LEU A 166 -47.77 -33.13 3.36
N SER A 167 -46.86 -33.99 3.80
CA SER A 167 -46.69 -34.28 5.22
C SER A 167 -46.06 -33.10 5.93
N ASP A 168 -46.19 -33.03 7.26
CA ASP A 168 -45.64 -31.94 8.06
C ASP A 168 -44.11 -31.85 7.96
N LYS A 169 -43.43 -32.98 7.78
CA LYS A 169 -41.97 -33.03 7.54
C LYS A 169 -41.56 -32.42 6.21
N GLU A 170 -42.33 -32.66 5.15
CA GLU A 170 -42.11 -32.10 3.81
C GLU A 170 -42.34 -30.60 3.79
N LYS A 171 -43.35 -30.11 4.51
CA LYS A 171 -43.60 -28.67 4.69
C LYS A 171 -42.47 -27.98 5.45
N GLU A 172 -42.01 -28.60 6.54
CA GLU A 172 -40.87 -28.04 7.33
C GLU A 172 -39.59 -28.03 6.51
N PHE A 173 -39.32 -29.05 5.71
CA PHE A 173 -38.17 -29.14 4.80
C PHE A 173 -38.18 -27.99 3.78
N LEU A 174 -39.29 -27.76 3.08
CA LEU A 174 -39.45 -26.65 2.15
C LEU A 174 -39.25 -25.29 2.82
N PHE A 175 -39.83 -25.10 4.00
CA PHE A 175 -39.70 -23.86 4.73
C PHE A 175 -38.23 -23.59 5.15
N ARG A 176 -37.47 -24.64 5.50
CA ARG A 176 -36.05 -24.52 5.81
C ARG A 176 -35.21 -24.15 4.59
N GLN A 177 -35.54 -24.70 3.43
CA GLN A 177 -34.85 -24.40 2.17
C GLN A 177 -35.13 -22.98 1.68
N SER A 178 -36.32 -22.43 1.89
CA SER A 178 -36.68 -21.07 1.49
C SER A 178 -35.96 -19.97 2.30
N LYS A 179 -35.32 -20.34 3.41
CA LYS A 179 -34.55 -19.41 4.28
C LYS A 179 -33.03 -19.46 4.08
N LYS A 180 -32.54 -20.37 3.21
CA LYS A 180 -31.12 -20.44 2.83
C LYS A 180 -30.83 -19.49 1.66
#